data_de0c58557dd6f55b1c3c6cf92fab42d4
#
_entry.id   de0c58557dd6f55b1c3c6cf92fab42d4
#
_cell.length_a   1.000
_cell.length_b   1.000
_cell.length_c   1.000
_cell.angle_alpha   90.00
_cell.angle_beta   90.00
_cell.angle_gamma   90.00
#
_symmetry.space_group_name_H-M   'P 1'
#
loop_
_entity.id
_entity.type
_entity.pdbx_description
1 polymer ?
#
loop_
_entity_poly.entity_id
_entity_poly.type
_entity_poly.pdbx_seq_one_letter_code
_entity_poly.pdbx_strand_id
1 'polypeptide(L)'
;RDVERSRGLGDVYKRQIDHGTGVVIGATSIIGNNVKLYQGVTLGAKSFPLDADGKPIKGIPRHPILEDNVIVYSNATILGRITIGSDATVGGNIWVTENIPAGAKIVQTKAKK
;
A
#
# COMPACT_ATOMS: atom_id res chain seq x y z
N ARG A 1 -4.46 7.61 -14.05
CA ARG A 1 -4.13 7.70 -13.73
C ARG A 1 -3.59 8.25 -13.36
N ASP A 2 -3.36 8.67 -13.30
CA ASP A 2 -2.77 9.19 -12.98
C ASP A 2 -1.63 9.22 -12.58
N VAL A 3 -1.21 8.82 -12.73
CA VAL A 3 0.08 8.53 -12.34
C VAL A 3 1.06 9.60 -12.61
N GLU A 4 1.02 10.16 -13.71
CA GLU A 4 2.00 11.13 -14.03
C GLU A 4 1.83 12.36 -13.27
N ARG A 5 0.77 12.52 -12.61
CA ARG A 5 0.58 13.70 -11.92
C ARG A 5 1.52 13.85 -10.81
N SER A 6 2.11 12.83 -10.37
CA SER A 6 3.03 12.93 -9.29
C SER A 6 4.36 12.51 -9.80
N ARG A 7 5.23 13.47 -10.03
CA ARG A 7 6.45 13.16 -10.68
C ARG A 7 7.20 12.06 -10.05
N GLY A 8 7.49 12.15 -8.78
CA GLY A 8 8.23 11.12 -8.12
C GLY A 8 7.48 9.82 -8.12
N LEU A 9 6.21 9.89 -7.84
CA LEU A 9 5.42 8.69 -7.81
C LEU A 9 5.29 8.09 -9.18
N GLY A 10 5.16 8.92 -10.20
CA GLY A 10 5.09 8.42 -11.54
C GLY A 10 6.35 7.71 -11.94
N ASP A 11 7.50 8.22 -11.51
CA ASP A 11 8.75 7.57 -11.81
C ASP A 11 8.86 6.22 -11.14
N VAL A 12 8.39 6.13 -9.90
CA VAL A 12 8.41 4.86 -9.21
C VAL A 12 7.53 3.87 -9.93
N TYR A 13 6.37 4.28 -10.37
CA TYR A 13 5.51 3.40 -11.12
C TYR A 13 6.19 2.87 -12.36
N LYS A 14 6.99 3.67 -12.99
CA LYS A 14 7.63 3.23 -14.21
C LYS A 14 8.72 2.23 -13.99
N ARG A 15 9.01 1.92 -12.73
CA ARG A 15 10.06 0.99 -12.44
C ARG A 15 9.51 -0.35 -12.12
N GLN A 16 8.83 -0.93 -12.99
CA GLN A 16 8.50 -2.34 -12.85
C GLN A 16 7.49 -2.66 -11.76
N ILE A 17 6.49 -1.83 -11.66
CA ILE A 17 5.36 -2.19 -10.84
C ILE A 17 4.41 -2.99 -11.70
N ASP A 18 4.04 -4.15 -11.17
CA ASP A 18 3.16 -5.04 -11.88
C ASP A 18 1.87 -5.07 -11.10
N HIS A 19 0.79 -4.57 -11.64
CA HIS A 19 -0.45 -4.54 -10.87
C HIS A 19 -1.65 -4.92 -11.72
N GLY A 20 -2.65 -5.49 -11.06
CA GLY A 20 -3.86 -5.93 -11.71
C GLY A 20 -4.89 -4.83 -11.81
N THR A 21 -6.09 -5.21 -12.21
CA THR A 21 -7.18 -4.24 -12.33
C THR A 21 -7.75 -3.91 -10.97
N GLY A 22 -8.33 -2.73 -10.86
CA GLY A 22 -9.01 -2.34 -9.64
C GLY A 22 -8.08 -1.99 -8.49
N VAL A 23 -6.79 -1.81 -8.76
CA VAL A 23 -5.86 -1.43 -7.71
C VAL A 23 -6.03 0.04 -7.40
N VAL A 24 -6.10 0.36 -6.12
CA VAL A 24 -6.22 1.74 -5.65
C VAL A 24 -4.96 2.07 -4.87
N ILE A 25 -4.24 3.09 -5.31
CA ILE A 25 -3.01 3.49 -4.67
C ILE A 25 -3.15 4.92 -4.19
N GLY A 26 -3.10 5.10 -2.87
CA GLY A 26 -3.23 6.43 -2.31
C GLY A 26 -2.09 7.35 -2.70
N ALA A 27 -2.37 8.64 -2.75
CA ALA A 27 -1.46 9.61 -3.33
C ALA A 27 -0.12 9.72 -2.63
N THR A 28 -0.05 9.43 -1.35
CA THR A 28 1.22 9.55 -0.63
C THR A 28 1.92 8.20 -0.45
N SER A 29 1.46 7.16 -1.14
CA SER A 29 2.12 5.86 -1.09
C SER A 29 3.49 5.94 -1.71
N ILE A 30 4.42 5.17 -1.16
CA ILE A 30 5.75 5.03 -1.73
C ILE A 30 5.93 3.57 -2.08
N ILE A 31 6.30 3.32 -3.32
CA ILE A 31 6.39 1.95 -3.82
C ILE A 31 7.77 1.73 -4.40
N GLY A 32 8.43 0.70 -3.91
CA GLY A 32 9.77 0.39 -4.37
C GLY A 32 9.80 -0.33 -5.70
N ASN A 33 10.89 -1.02 -5.97
CA ASN A 33 11.09 -1.71 -7.23
C ASN A 33 10.51 -3.12 -7.19
N ASN A 34 10.03 -3.59 -8.33
CA ASN A 34 9.58 -4.98 -8.47
C ASN A 34 8.42 -5.33 -7.54
N VAL A 35 7.59 -4.37 -7.23
CA VAL A 35 6.43 -4.61 -6.40
C VAL A 35 5.31 -5.17 -7.25
N LYS A 36 4.63 -6.19 -6.75
CA LYS A 36 3.49 -6.79 -7.46
C LYS A 36 2.23 -6.59 -6.67
N LEU A 37 1.25 -5.99 -7.29
CA LEU A 37 -0.04 -5.75 -6.68
C LEU A 37 -1.10 -6.43 -7.52
N TYR A 38 -1.75 -7.41 -6.95
CA TYR A 38 -2.77 -8.15 -7.67
C TYR A 38 -4.08 -7.36 -7.67
N GLN A 39 -5.07 -7.87 -8.35
CA GLN A 39 -6.30 -7.10 -8.53
C GLN A 39 -6.97 -6.81 -7.21
N GLY A 40 -7.62 -5.66 -7.14
CA GLY A 40 -8.41 -5.28 -5.98
C GLY A 40 -7.63 -4.84 -4.77
N VAL A 41 -6.31 -4.69 -4.89
CA VAL A 41 -5.50 -4.24 -3.76
C VAL A 41 -5.76 -2.76 -3.50
N THR A 42 -5.87 -2.39 -2.24
CA THR A 42 -6.06 -1.00 -1.85
C THR A 42 -4.93 -0.57 -0.92
N LEU A 43 -4.26 0.51 -1.28
CA LEU A 43 -3.28 1.15 -0.41
C LEU A 43 -3.90 2.47 0.03
N GLY A 44 -4.48 2.48 1.20
CA GLY A 44 -5.29 3.60 1.64
C GLY A 44 -4.83 4.22 2.93
N ALA A 45 -5.60 5.16 3.43
CA ALA A 45 -5.34 5.82 4.68
C ALA A 45 -6.20 5.22 5.77
N LYS A 46 -5.62 5.06 6.95
CA LYS A 46 -6.36 4.53 8.08
C LYS A 46 -7.26 5.61 8.67
N SER A 47 -6.76 6.82 8.69
CA SER A 47 -7.54 7.94 9.19
C SER A 47 -6.99 9.20 8.55
N PHE A 48 -7.72 10.28 8.72
CA PHE A 48 -7.29 11.58 8.20
C PHE A 48 -7.04 12.49 9.39
N PRO A 49 -5.80 12.95 9.59
CA PRO A 49 -5.56 13.92 10.65
C PRO A 49 -6.36 15.17 10.43
N LEU A 50 -6.87 15.75 11.51
CA LEU A 50 -7.66 16.95 11.44
C LEU A 50 -6.93 18.09 12.13
N ASP A 51 -7.09 19.31 11.62
CA ASP A 51 -6.53 20.46 12.27
C ASP A 51 -7.48 20.95 13.36
N ALA A 52 -7.16 22.08 13.96
CA ALA A 52 -7.97 22.60 15.06
C ALA A 52 -9.39 22.93 14.66
N ASP A 53 -9.61 23.16 13.38
CA ASP A 53 -10.93 23.48 12.87
C ASP A 53 -11.70 22.26 12.41
N GLY A 54 -11.15 21.09 12.60
CA GLY A 54 -11.80 19.86 12.18
C GLY A 54 -11.67 19.55 10.72
N LYS A 55 -10.80 20.23 10.00
CA LYS A 55 -10.62 19.98 8.59
C LYS A 55 -9.42 19.08 8.35
N PRO A 56 -9.46 18.27 7.29
CA PRO A 56 -8.32 17.39 7.03
C PRO A 56 -7.05 18.20 6.78
N ILE A 57 -5.96 17.77 7.37
CA ILE A 57 -4.67 18.39 7.16
C ILE A 57 -4.11 17.83 5.86
N LYS A 58 -3.78 18.74 4.95
CA LYS A 58 -3.29 18.30 3.64
C LYS A 58 -1.80 18.09 3.65
N GLY A 59 -1.35 17.24 2.76
CA GLY A 59 0.08 17.05 2.56
C GLY A 59 0.76 16.12 3.54
N ILE A 60 0.04 15.62 4.52
CA ILE A 60 0.64 14.69 5.47
C ILE A 60 0.64 13.30 4.87
N PRO A 61 1.79 12.63 4.82
CA PRO A 61 1.81 11.26 4.31
C PRO A 61 0.93 10.36 5.17
N ARG A 62 0.03 9.64 4.53
CA ARG A 62 -0.88 8.78 5.27
C ARG A 62 -1.17 7.47 4.55
N HIS A 63 -0.39 7.17 3.54
CA HIS A 63 -0.58 5.94 2.77
C HIS A 63 0.63 5.06 2.92
N PRO A 64 0.50 3.75 2.62
CA PRO A 64 1.56 2.80 2.92
C PRO A 64 2.84 3.01 2.13
N ILE A 65 3.93 2.49 2.69
CA ILE A 65 5.21 2.39 2.00
C ILE A 65 5.46 0.91 1.73
N LEU A 66 5.66 0.56 0.47
CA LEU A 66 6.02 -0.79 0.09
C LEU A 66 7.46 -0.77 -0.38
N GLU A 67 8.30 -1.54 0.28
CA GLU A 67 9.70 -1.60 -0.12
C GLU A 67 9.87 -2.54 -1.31
N ASP A 68 11.11 -2.84 -1.67
CA ASP A 68 11.36 -3.59 -2.89
C ASP A 68 10.87 -5.03 -2.80
N ASN A 69 10.43 -5.54 -3.93
CA ASN A 69 10.07 -6.95 -4.06
C ASN A 69 8.89 -7.38 -3.20
N VAL A 70 8.05 -6.45 -2.81
CA VAL A 70 6.85 -6.78 -2.03
C VAL A 70 5.79 -7.34 -2.96
N ILE A 71 5.09 -8.35 -2.51
CA ILE A 71 3.98 -8.92 -3.26
C ILE A 71 2.72 -8.82 -2.42
N VAL A 72 1.67 -8.23 -2.99
CA VAL A 72 0.39 -8.09 -2.31
C VAL A 72 -0.66 -8.79 -3.15
N TYR A 73 -1.27 -9.83 -2.60
CA TYR A 73 -2.23 -10.62 -3.34
C TYR A 73 -3.60 -9.99 -3.36
N SER A 74 -4.49 -10.60 -4.12
CA SER A 74 -5.76 -9.98 -4.51
C SER A 74 -6.60 -9.52 -3.33
N ASN A 75 -7.19 -8.37 -3.46
CA ASN A 75 -8.18 -7.84 -2.52
C ASN A 75 -7.64 -7.56 -1.13
N ALA A 76 -6.33 -7.52 -0.96
CA ALA A 76 -5.76 -7.11 0.31
C ALA A 76 -5.91 -5.61 0.46
N THR A 77 -6.08 -5.16 1.69
CA THR A 77 -6.22 -3.75 2.00
C THR A 77 -5.14 -3.36 3.00
N ILE A 78 -4.29 -2.41 2.62
CA ILE A 78 -3.22 -1.94 3.48
C ILE A 78 -3.50 -0.49 3.79
N LEU A 79 -3.66 -0.17 5.06
CA LEU A 79 -4.11 1.14 5.47
C LEU A 79 -3.12 1.82 6.40
N GLY A 80 -2.91 3.11 6.16
CA GLY A 80 -2.13 3.93 7.05
C GLY A 80 -0.69 4.07 6.61
N ARG A 81 0.02 4.98 7.26
CA ARG A 81 1.42 5.22 6.92
C ARG A 81 2.28 4.16 7.60
N ILE A 82 2.23 2.96 7.05
CA ILE A 82 2.98 1.83 7.58
C ILE A 82 3.94 1.38 6.50
N THR A 83 4.94 0.63 6.90
CA THR A 83 5.97 0.14 5.99
C THR A 83 5.86 -1.36 5.85
N ILE A 84 5.77 -1.82 4.61
CA ILE A 84 5.83 -3.23 4.30
C ILE A 84 7.26 -3.50 3.85
N GLY A 85 7.99 -4.25 4.63
CA GLY A 85 9.42 -4.42 4.38
C GLY A 85 9.74 -5.19 3.11
N SER A 86 10.98 -5.06 2.67
CA SER A 86 11.42 -5.70 1.43
C SER A 86 11.17 -7.19 1.45
N ASP A 87 10.78 -7.72 0.31
CA ASP A 87 10.57 -9.17 0.15
C ASP A 87 9.41 -9.70 0.98
N ALA A 88 8.60 -8.84 1.57
CA ALA A 88 7.44 -9.30 2.31
C ALA A 88 6.32 -9.71 1.36
N THR A 89 5.47 -10.58 1.84
CA THR A 89 4.32 -11.05 1.08
C THR A 89 3.06 -10.81 1.89
N VAL A 90 2.09 -10.16 1.29
CA VAL A 90 0.80 -9.93 1.93
C VAL A 90 -0.23 -10.78 1.21
N GLY A 91 -0.86 -11.69 1.91
CA GLY A 91 -1.84 -12.59 1.32
C GLY A 91 -3.12 -11.88 0.92
N GLY A 92 -3.97 -12.58 0.19
CA GLY A 92 -5.19 -11.98 -0.30
C GLY A 92 -6.26 -11.84 0.76
N ASN A 93 -7.14 -10.89 0.55
CA ASN A 93 -8.34 -10.70 1.35
C ASN A 93 -8.08 -10.41 2.82
N ILE A 94 -6.95 -9.80 3.13
CA ILE A 94 -6.65 -9.44 4.52
C ILE A 94 -6.48 -7.94 4.63
N TRP A 95 -6.60 -7.46 5.84
CA TRP A 95 -6.38 -6.05 6.16
C TRP A 95 -5.10 -5.92 6.95
N VAL A 96 -4.26 -4.99 6.57
CA VAL A 96 -2.99 -4.75 7.24
C VAL A 96 -2.97 -3.30 7.68
N THR A 97 -2.80 -3.10 8.97
CA THR A 97 -2.77 -1.75 9.54
C THR A 97 -1.51 -1.51 10.38
N GLU A 98 -0.55 -2.43 10.32
CA GLU A 98 0.68 -2.31 11.08
C GLU A 98 1.87 -2.65 10.21
N ASN A 99 3.03 -2.19 10.60
CA ASN A 99 4.25 -2.47 9.86
C ASN A 99 4.51 -3.95 9.72
N ILE A 100 5.03 -4.32 8.58
CA ILE A 100 5.39 -5.71 8.29
C ILE A 100 6.89 -5.76 8.10
N PRO A 101 7.60 -6.59 8.85
CA PRO A 101 9.06 -6.66 8.69
C PRO A 101 9.47 -7.26 7.37
N ALA A 102 10.69 -6.97 6.96
CA ALA A 102 11.23 -7.50 5.72
C ALA A 102 11.20 -9.01 5.74
N GLY A 103 10.84 -9.59 4.62
CA GLY A 103 10.81 -11.04 4.47
C GLY A 103 9.65 -11.74 5.13
N ALA A 104 8.76 -11.00 5.80
CA ALA A 104 7.64 -11.62 6.47
C ALA A 104 6.57 -12.04 5.48
N LYS A 105 5.80 -13.03 5.84
CA LYS A 105 4.71 -13.47 5.02
C LYS A 105 3.44 -13.45 5.86
N ILE A 106 2.52 -12.60 5.50
CA ILE A 106 1.28 -12.42 6.24
C ILE A 106 0.17 -12.99 5.39
N VAL A 107 -0.53 -13.98 5.91
CA VAL A 107 -1.60 -14.60 5.15
C VAL A 107 -2.82 -14.72 6.03
N GLN A 108 -3.96 -14.90 5.40
CA GLN A 108 -5.19 -15.04 6.12
C GLN A 108 -5.14 -16.32 6.94
N THR A 109 -5.41 -16.17 8.21
CA THR A 109 -5.40 -17.33 9.09
C THR A 109 -6.66 -18.12 8.86
N LYS A 110 -6.53 -19.43 8.78
CA LYS A 110 -7.69 -20.24 8.65
C LYS A 110 -8.58 -20.03 9.83
N ALA A 111 -9.84 -19.97 9.57
CA ALA A 111 -10.76 -19.70 10.65
C ALA A 111 -10.67 -20.80 11.71
N LYS A 112 -10.66 -20.35 12.93
CA LYS A 112 -10.65 -21.31 13.95
C LYS A 112 -12.01 -21.60 14.26
N LYS A 113 -12.41 -22.51 14.25
CA LYS A 113 -13.77 -22.69 14.41
C LYS A 113 -14.13 -23.14 15.71
#